data_6ea5ece6fadb65167504fb6e59657c5d
#
_entry.id   6ea5ece6fadb65167504fb6e59657c5d
#
_cell.length_a   1.000
_cell.length_b   1.000
_cell.length_c   1.000
_cell.angle_alpha   90.00
_cell.angle_beta   90.00
_cell.angle_gamma   90.00
#
_symmetry.space_group_name_H-M   'P 1'
#
loop_
_entity.id
_entity.type
_entity.pdbx_description
1 polymer ?
#
loop_
_entity_poly.entity_id
_entity_poly.type
_entity_poly.pdbx_seq_one_letter_code
_entity_poly.pdbx_strand_id
1 'polypeptide(L)'
;MRLTVVGSINLDFVATTPRLPRAGETVTGATLARHPGGKGANQALAAHRLGASVYMVGRVGDDPVAEEALRTLRMEGVNLDYCNPLAGHSTGLAMIVVDDKGENQIVVAPGANAAFDAEH
;
A
#
# COMPACT_ATOMS: atom_id res chain seq x y z
N MET A 1 4.45 -25.08 -1.63
CA MET A 1 5.60 -24.27 -1.20
C MET A 1 5.13 -23.27 -0.16
N ARG A 2 5.87 -23.10 0.89
CA ARG A 2 5.63 -22.07 1.90
C ARG A 2 6.60 -20.93 1.70
N LEU A 3 6.10 -19.69 1.69
CA LEU A 3 6.90 -18.51 1.42
C LEU A 3 6.57 -17.42 2.41
N THR A 4 7.59 -16.78 2.96
CA THR A 4 7.43 -15.61 3.83
C THR A 4 7.92 -14.38 3.09
N VAL A 5 7.08 -13.36 3.01
CA VAL A 5 7.41 -12.07 2.40
C VAL A 5 7.48 -11.02 3.48
N VAL A 6 8.62 -10.37 3.59
CA VAL A 6 8.84 -9.27 4.54
C VAL A 6 8.93 -7.97 3.75
N GLY A 7 8.04 -7.03 3.99
CA GLY A 7 8.09 -5.79 3.24
C GLY A 7 6.95 -4.84 3.53
N SER A 8 6.83 -3.84 2.66
CA SER A 8 5.92 -2.72 2.83
C SER A 8 4.48 -3.08 2.47
N ILE A 9 3.56 -2.41 3.19
CA ILE A 9 2.12 -2.48 2.98
C ILE A 9 1.61 -1.04 2.91
N ASN A 10 0.96 -0.67 1.80
CA ASN A 10 0.45 0.68 1.57
C ASN A 10 -0.99 0.65 1.09
N LEU A 11 -1.65 1.80 1.24
CA LEU A 11 -2.83 2.13 0.44
C LEU A 11 -2.40 3.21 -0.56
N ASP A 12 -2.67 2.98 -1.84
CA ASP A 12 -2.34 3.92 -2.89
C ASP A 12 -3.58 4.73 -3.26
N PHE A 13 -3.47 6.06 -3.19
CA PHE A 13 -4.48 6.99 -3.70
C PHE A 13 -4.01 7.47 -5.06
N VAL A 14 -4.81 7.20 -6.10
CA VAL A 14 -4.46 7.56 -7.47
C VAL A 14 -5.47 8.57 -7.99
N ALA A 15 -5.01 9.79 -8.22
CA ALA A 15 -5.80 10.85 -8.83
C ALA A 15 -5.45 10.93 -10.32
N THR A 16 -6.43 10.68 -11.18
CA THR A 16 -6.26 10.80 -12.64
C THR A 16 -6.78 12.14 -13.09
N THR A 17 -5.96 12.91 -13.77
CA THR A 17 -6.24 14.27 -14.17
C THR A 17 -5.72 14.52 -15.60
N PRO A 18 -6.28 15.52 -16.34
CA PRO A 18 -5.77 15.82 -17.69
C PRO A 18 -4.31 16.26 -17.72
N ARG A 19 -3.85 16.95 -16.70
CA ARG A 19 -2.45 17.39 -16.60
C ARG A 19 -2.00 17.43 -15.15
N LEU A 20 -0.69 17.29 -14.94
CA LEU A 20 -0.11 17.40 -13.61
C LEU A 20 -0.10 18.86 -13.13
N PRO A 21 -0.40 19.10 -11.85
CA PRO A 21 -0.32 20.45 -11.31
C PRO A 21 1.13 20.92 -11.21
N ARG A 22 1.32 22.21 -11.43
CA ARG A 22 2.60 22.87 -11.13
C ARG A 22 2.60 23.32 -9.68
N ALA A 23 3.79 23.72 -9.19
CA ALA A 23 3.91 24.23 -7.83
C ALA A 23 2.91 25.39 -7.60
N GLY A 24 2.15 25.30 -6.51
CA GLY A 24 1.14 26.30 -6.16
C GLY A 24 -0.13 26.25 -6.96
N GLU A 25 -0.28 25.31 -7.90
CA GLU A 25 -1.44 25.22 -8.77
C GLU A 25 -2.48 24.25 -8.23
N THR A 26 -3.76 24.56 -8.44
CA THR A 26 -4.88 23.66 -8.17
C THR A 26 -5.46 23.16 -9.48
N VAL A 27 -5.52 21.85 -9.66
CA VAL A 27 -6.22 21.21 -10.77
C VAL A 27 -7.45 20.51 -10.22
N THR A 28 -8.62 20.82 -10.80
CA THR A 28 -9.89 20.26 -10.36
C THR A 28 -10.40 19.24 -11.38
N GLY A 29 -11.41 18.46 -10.97
CA GLY A 29 -12.06 17.51 -11.87
C GLY A 29 -11.35 16.17 -12.01
N ALA A 30 -10.35 15.89 -11.17
CA ALA A 30 -9.70 14.58 -11.16
C ALA A 30 -10.65 13.49 -10.65
N THR A 31 -10.42 12.26 -11.11
CA THR A 31 -11.08 11.08 -10.54
C THR A 31 -10.11 10.41 -9.57
N LEU A 32 -10.64 9.87 -8.49
CA LEU A 32 -9.84 9.24 -7.44
C LEU A 32 -10.11 7.73 -7.40
N ALA A 33 -9.04 6.94 -7.40
CA ALA A 33 -9.10 5.50 -7.13
C ALA A 33 -8.20 5.19 -5.93
N ARG A 34 -8.51 4.09 -5.24
CA ARG A 34 -7.75 3.63 -4.08
C ARG A 34 -7.43 2.17 -4.29
N HIS A 35 -6.16 1.82 -4.12
CA HIS A 35 -5.70 0.45 -4.34
C HIS A 35 -4.79 -0.02 -3.21
N PRO A 36 -5.01 -1.24 -2.68
CA PRO A 36 -3.99 -1.86 -1.84
C PRO A 36 -2.67 -1.94 -2.61
N GLY A 37 -1.57 -1.56 -1.97
CA GLY A 37 -0.27 -1.48 -2.61
C GLY A 37 0.86 -1.81 -1.65
N GLY A 38 2.04 -1.35 -2.01
CA GLY A 38 3.29 -1.69 -1.34
C GLY A 38 3.98 -2.83 -2.05
N LYS A 39 5.30 -2.70 -2.24
CA LYS A 39 6.06 -3.73 -2.97
C LYS A 39 6.00 -5.08 -2.28
N GLY A 40 6.10 -5.11 -0.95
CA GLY A 40 6.00 -6.35 -0.20
C GLY A 40 4.63 -7.00 -0.33
N ALA A 41 3.57 -6.22 -0.17
CA ALA A 41 2.21 -6.72 -0.32
C ALA A 41 1.95 -7.24 -1.74
N ASN A 42 2.44 -6.54 -2.76
CA ASN A 42 2.28 -6.96 -4.15
C ASN A 42 3.04 -8.26 -4.44
N GLN A 43 4.24 -8.44 -3.88
CA GLN A 43 5.00 -9.68 -4.00
C GLN A 43 4.28 -10.84 -3.32
N ALA A 44 3.73 -10.61 -2.14
CA ALA A 44 2.98 -11.63 -1.41
C ALA A 44 1.76 -12.09 -2.20
N LEU A 45 1.02 -11.15 -2.78
CA LEU A 45 -0.16 -11.45 -3.57
C LEU A 45 0.20 -12.24 -4.83
N ALA A 46 1.27 -11.83 -5.52
CA ALA A 46 1.73 -12.52 -6.73
C ALA A 46 2.15 -13.97 -6.42
N ALA A 47 2.92 -14.18 -5.35
CA ALA A 47 3.35 -15.51 -4.93
C ALA A 47 2.15 -16.39 -4.57
N HIS A 48 1.19 -15.83 -3.85
CA HIS A 48 -0.03 -16.55 -3.48
C HIS A 48 -0.82 -16.98 -4.71
N ARG A 49 -0.97 -16.10 -5.69
CA ARG A 49 -1.70 -16.39 -6.94
C ARG A 49 -1.01 -17.44 -7.79
N LEU A 50 0.31 -17.61 -7.61
CA LEU A 50 1.07 -18.64 -8.28
C LEU A 50 1.07 -20.00 -7.52
N GLY A 51 0.33 -20.09 -6.42
CA GLY A 51 0.11 -21.34 -5.70
C GLY A 51 0.91 -21.51 -4.41
N ALA A 52 1.71 -20.53 -4.01
CA ALA A 52 2.44 -20.61 -2.75
C ALA A 52 1.52 -20.40 -1.55
N SER A 53 1.87 -21.04 -0.42
CA SER A 53 1.27 -20.71 0.87
C SER A 53 2.09 -19.56 1.47
N VAL A 54 1.50 -18.36 1.53
CA VAL A 54 2.24 -17.14 1.80
C VAL A 54 1.93 -16.59 3.19
N TYR A 55 3.00 -16.25 3.92
CA TYR A 55 2.95 -15.47 5.16
C TYR A 55 3.50 -14.09 4.85
N MET A 56 2.68 -13.06 5.10
CA MET A 56 3.12 -11.67 4.98
C MET A 56 3.60 -11.17 6.34
N VAL A 57 4.77 -10.56 6.37
CA VAL A 57 5.34 -9.92 7.56
C VAL A 57 5.54 -8.44 7.25
N GLY A 58 4.84 -7.58 7.95
CA GLY A 58 4.91 -6.14 7.73
C GLY A 58 4.22 -5.39 8.85
N ARG A 59 4.12 -4.08 8.70
CA ARG A 59 3.47 -3.22 9.68
C ARG A 59 2.42 -2.35 9.01
N VAL A 60 1.30 -2.20 9.71
CA VAL A 60 0.26 -1.22 9.39
C VAL A 60 0.05 -0.34 10.62
N GLY A 61 -0.64 0.77 10.44
CA GLY A 61 -1.00 1.63 11.55
C GLY A 61 -2.27 1.14 12.26
N ASP A 62 -2.60 1.81 13.36
CA ASP A 62 -3.83 1.56 14.11
C ASP A 62 -4.97 2.47 13.60
N ASP A 63 -5.19 2.47 12.30
CA ASP A 63 -6.15 3.34 11.61
C ASP A 63 -7.06 2.54 10.66
N PRO A 64 -8.17 3.15 10.19
CA PRO A 64 -9.08 2.46 9.26
C PRO A 64 -8.44 2.12 7.92
N VAL A 65 -7.38 2.82 7.53
CA VAL A 65 -6.66 2.58 6.28
C VAL A 65 -5.99 1.21 6.29
N ALA A 66 -5.58 0.71 7.46
CA ALA A 66 -4.91 -0.57 7.60
C ALA A 66 -5.72 -1.72 6.98
N GLU A 67 -7.00 -1.84 7.32
CA GLU A 67 -7.82 -2.92 6.78
C GLU A 67 -8.06 -2.76 5.28
N GLU A 68 -8.19 -1.55 4.81
CA GLU A 68 -8.31 -1.31 3.37
C GLU A 68 -7.04 -1.73 2.63
N ALA A 69 -5.86 -1.40 3.18
CA ALA A 69 -4.57 -1.78 2.59
C ALA A 69 -4.38 -3.31 2.57
N LEU A 70 -4.92 -4.02 3.54
CA LEU A 70 -4.80 -5.47 3.66
C LEU A 70 -5.92 -6.25 2.96
N ARG A 71 -6.93 -5.56 2.43
CA ARG A 71 -8.17 -6.19 1.97
C ARG A 71 -7.94 -7.33 0.99
N THR A 72 -7.17 -7.09 -0.08
CA THR A 72 -6.97 -8.09 -1.12
C THR A 72 -6.22 -9.32 -0.59
N LEU A 73 -5.18 -9.09 0.21
CA LEU A 73 -4.43 -10.18 0.82
C LEU A 73 -5.32 -11.03 1.73
N ARG A 74 -6.14 -10.36 2.54
CA ARG A 74 -7.06 -11.05 3.46
C ARG A 74 -8.10 -11.85 2.70
N MET A 75 -8.70 -11.26 1.68
CA MET A 75 -9.76 -11.92 0.91
C MET A 75 -9.24 -13.13 0.14
N GLU A 76 -8.01 -13.11 -0.32
CA GLU A 76 -7.42 -14.23 -1.06
C GLU A 76 -6.76 -15.28 -0.17
N GLY A 77 -6.66 -15.03 1.13
CA GLY A 77 -6.20 -16.04 2.09
C GLY A 77 -4.71 -16.02 2.39
N VAL A 78 -4.01 -14.93 2.12
CA VAL A 78 -2.64 -14.76 2.59
C VAL A 78 -2.65 -14.67 4.12
N ASN A 79 -1.70 -15.34 4.77
CA ASN A 79 -1.61 -15.30 6.23
C ASN A 79 -1.09 -13.94 6.69
N LEU A 80 -1.91 -13.23 7.46
CA LEU A 80 -1.63 -11.87 7.95
C LEU A 80 -1.37 -11.82 9.46
N ASP A 81 -1.11 -12.96 10.09
CA ASP A 81 -0.90 -13.01 11.55
C ASP A 81 0.28 -12.15 12.00
N TYR A 82 1.21 -11.86 11.10
CA TYR A 82 2.41 -11.06 11.37
C TYR A 82 2.33 -9.64 10.82
N CYS A 83 1.12 -9.18 10.48
CA CYS A 83 0.85 -7.81 10.03
C CYS A 83 0.09 -7.05 11.12
N ASN A 84 0.71 -6.94 12.30
CA ASN A 84 0.04 -6.35 13.45
C ASN A 84 0.02 -4.83 13.36
N PRO A 85 -1.09 -4.20 13.76
CA PRO A 85 -1.14 -2.75 13.87
C PRO A 85 -0.13 -2.22 14.87
N LEU A 86 0.52 -1.11 14.54
CA LEU A 86 1.46 -0.43 15.41
C LEU A 86 0.80 0.81 15.99
N ALA A 87 0.57 0.81 17.30
CA ALA A 87 -0.13 1.89 17.99
C ALA A 87 0.59 3.23 17.79
N GLY A 88 -0.18 4.28 17.56
CA GLY A 88 0.36 5.64 17.38
C GLY A 88 0.98 5.89 16.00
N HIS A 89 0.85 4.95 15.07
CA HIS A 89 1.39 5.10 13.72
C HIS A 89 0.27 5.07 12.70
N SER A 90 0.50 5.70 11.55
CA SER A 90 -0.41 5.59 10.41
C SER A 90 0.07 4.50 9.46
N THR A 91 -0.87 3.91 8.73
CA THR A 91 -0.55 2.97 7.65
C THR A 91 0.14 3.71 6.52
N GLY A 92 1.09 3.07 5.84
CA GLY A 92 1.78 3.65 4.70
C GLY A 92 0.82 4.07 3.59
N LEU A 93 1.06 5.25 3.03
CA LEU A 93 0.26 5.80 1.94
C LEU A 93 1.16 6.20 0.79
N ALA A 94 0.67 5.98 -0.44
CA ALA A 94 1.23 6.61 -1.62
C ALA A 94 0.17 7.52 -2.21
N MET A 95 0.54 8.76 -2.51
CA MET A 95 -0.32 9.73 -3.17
C MET A 95 0.22 9.92 -4.58
N ILE A 96 -0.57 9.49 -5.57
CA ILE A 96 -0.15 9.40 -6.95
C ILE A 96 -1.06 10.27 -7.80
N VAL A 97 -0.49 11.14 -8.61
CA VAL A 97 -1.22 11.92 -9.60
C VAL A 97 -0.73 11.48 -10.97
N VAL A 98 -1.66 11.09 -11.85
CA VAL A 98 -1.36 10.60 -13.19
C VAL A 98 -2.09 11.46 -14.21
N ASP A 99 -1.40 11.90 -15.25
CA ASP A 99 -2.03 12.67 -16.34
C ASP A 99 -2.42 11.76 -17.52
N ASP A 100 -3.01 12.37 -18.55
CA ASP A 100 -3.49 11.67 -19.74
C ASP A 100 -2.38 10.99 -20.54
N LYS A 101 -1.12 11.42 -20.35
CA LYS A 101 0.04 10.87 -21.05
C LYS A 101 0.72 9.77 -20.25
N GLY A 102 0.22 9.45 -19.05
CA GLY A 102 0.81 8.47 -18.17
C GLY A 102 1.97 9.00 -17.34
N GLU A 103 2.26 10.29 -17.40
CA GLU A 103 3.23 10.91 -16.49
C GLU A 103 2.65 11.00 -15.09
N ASN A 104 3.50 10.84 -14.08
CA ASN A 104 3.03 10.83 -12.70
C ASN A 104 3.94 11.61 -11.75
N GLN A 105 3.34 11.97 -10.62
CA GLN A 105 4.03 12.51 -9.45
C GLN A 105 3.59 11.65 -8.27
N ILE A 106 4.57 11.22 -7.45
CA ILE A 106 4.30 10.31 -6.34
C ILE A 106 4.91 10.88 -5.06
N VAL A 107 4.10 10.94 -4.01
CA VAL A 107 4.55 11.24 -2.65
C VAL A 107 4.23 10.04 -1.79
N VAL A 108 5.23 9.52 -1.08
CA VAL A 108 5.06 8.38 -0.19
C VAL A 108 5.20 8.83 1.25
N ALA A 109 4.19 8.53 2.06
CA ALA A 109 4.24 8.65 3.51
C ALA A 109 4.41 7.23 4.07
N PRO A 110 5.62 6.85 4.53
CA PRO A 110 5.86 5.44 4.87
C PRO A 110 5.10 4.97 6.11
N GLY A 111 4.79 5.86 7.05
CA GLY A 111 4.01 5.48 8.22
C GLY A 111 4.65 4.32 8.98
N ALA A 112 3.83 3.33 9.32
CA ALA A 112 4.27 2.15 10.08
C ALA A 112 5.33 1.32 9.35
N ASN A 113 5.45 1.43 8.03
CA ASN A 113 6.51 0.72 7.30
C ASN A 113 7.90 1.15 7.76
N ALA A 114 8.07 2.44 8.05
CA ALA A 114 9.37 2.97 8.50
C ALA A 114 9.70 2.57 9.94
N ALA A 115 8.72 2.15 10.71
CA ALA A 115 8.90 1.72 12.10
C ALA A 115 9.10 0.21 12.24
N PHE A 116 9.18 -0.52 11.13
CA PHE A 116 9.37 -1.96 11.13
C PHE A 116 10.83 -2.30 11.43
N ASP A 117 11.04 -3.12 12.46
CA ASP A 117 12.38 -3.61 12.84
C ASP A 117 12.29 -5.05 13.38
N ALA A 118 13.44 -5.61 13.76
CA ALA A 118 13.53 -7.00 14.19
C ALA A 118 12.83 -7.29 15.52
N GLU A 119 12.49 -6.25 16.29
CA GLU A 119 11.81 -6.40 17.58
C GLU A 119 10.28 -6.40 17.44
N HIS A 120 9.78 -6.00 16.31
CA HIS A 120 8.38 -5.98 16.01
C HIS A 120 8.00 -7.12 15.08
#